data_75ba6f34720dc0d2e9b1f14179615e76
#
_entry.id   75ba6f34720dc0d2e9b1f14179615e76
#
_cell.length_a   1.000
_cell.length_b   1.000
_cell.length_c   1.000
_cell.angle_alpha   90.00
_cell.angle_beta   90.00
_cell.angle_gamma   90.00
#
_symmetry.space_group_name_H-M   'P 1'
#
loop_
_entity.id
_entity.type
_entity.pdbx_description
1 polymer ?
#
loop_
_entity_poly.entity_id
_entity_poly.type
_entity_poly.pdbx_seq_one_letter_code
_entity_poly.pdbx_strand_id
1 'polypeptide(L)'
;MLRGTTKLQKACWAAFLLYLIALLYYTIFAESLGRRGAGDGAEARYNLVLFNEILRFWVYRDKLGMRAFVLNVVGNIVAFIPSGFLLPAISRRCRRLPGIVLVGLSISFLIECTQLVFRVGSFDVDDLLLNTIGVILGFFINRFLRRWRWKRQMAKEQRKIKIREIDT
;
A
#
# COMPACT_ATOMS: atom_id res chain seq x y z
N MET A 1 -12.57 -23.78 14.69
CA MET A 1 -13.52 -22.78 15.24
C MET A 1 -13.35 -21.45 14.52
N LEU A 2 -14.24 -21.14 13.61
CA LEU A 2 -14.31 -19.82 12.96
C LEU A 2 -14.90 -18.85 13.98
N ARG A 3 -14.04 -18.11 14.69
CA ARG A 3 -14.49 -16.97 15.52
C ARG A 3 -15.15 -15.97 14.59
N GLY A 4 -16.43 -15.66 14.80
CA GLY A 4 -17.19 -14.69 14.03
C GLY A 4 -16.42 -13.39 13.88
N THR A 5 -16.40 -12.84 12.66
CA THR A 5 -15.74 -11.57 12.36
C THR A 5 -16.42 -10.44 13.12
N THR A 6 -15.64 -9.61 13.81
CA THR A 6 -16.19 -8.43 14.52
C THR A 6 -16.72 -7.40 13.52
N LYS A 7 -17.68 -6.54 13.95
CA LYS A 7 -18.20 -5.43 13.14
C LYS A 7 -17.06 -4.57 12.54
N LEU A 8 -16.01 -4.28 13.35
CA LEU A 8 -14.83 -3.56 12.91
C LEU A 8 -14.08 -4.30 11.80
N GLN A 9 -13.94 -5.62 11.94
CA GLN A 9 -13.22 -6.43 10.94
C GLN A 9 -13.98 -6.47 9.59
N LYS A 10 -15.32 -6.53 9.63
CA LYS A 10 -16.17 -6.43 8.42
C LYS A 10 -16.02 -5.06 7.76
N ALA A 11 -16.02 -3.97 8.53
CA ALA A 11 -15.79 -2.62 8.01
C ALA A 11 -14.41 -2.47 7.38
N CYS A 12 -13.36 -3.02 8.00
CA CYS A 12 -12.00 -3.03 7.42
C CYS A 12 -11.93 -3.84 6.12
N TRP A 13 -12.68 -4.95 6.00
CA TRP A 13 -12.78 -5.71 4.76
C TRP A 13 -13.45 -4.89 3.65
N ALA A 14 -14.59 -4.26 3.95
CA ALA A 14 -15.29 -3.41 2.99
C ALA A 14 -14.41 -2.24 2.53
N ALA A 15 -13.75 -1.56 3.46
CA ALA A 15 -12.82 -0.48 3.13
C ALA A 15 -11.63 -0.96 2.28
N PHE A 16 -11.11 -2.15 2.56
CA PHE A 16 -10.00 -2.74 1.80
C PHE A 16 -10.43 -3.13 0.39
N LEU A 17 -11.62 -3.71 0.21
CA LEU A 17 -12.15 -4.04 -1.12
C LEU A 17 -12.41 -2.78 -1.95
N LEU A 18 -13.02 -1.76 -1.37
CA LEU A 18 -13.22 -0.47 -2.05
C LEU A 18 -11.89 0.17 -2.45
N TYR A 19 -10.90 0.11 -1.55
CA TYR A 19 -9.55 0.58 -1.86
C TYR A 19 -8.91 -0.21 -3.01
N LEU A 20 -9.01 -1.55 -3.04
CA LEU A 20 -8.47 -2.36 -4.13
C LEU A 20 -9.13 -2.03 -5.48
N ILE A 21 -10.45 -1.83 -5.49
CA ILE A 21 -11.18 -1.40 -6.70
C ILE A 21 -10.67 -0.04 -7.16
N ALA A 22 -10.54 0.92 -6.26
CA ALA A 22 -10.02 2.25 -6.57
C ALA A 22 -8.56 2.19 -7.06
N LEU A 23 -7.73 1.35 -6.45
CA LEU A 23 -6.33 1.14 -6.85
C LEU A 23 -6.24 0.56 -8.26
N LEU A 24 -7.01 -0.50 -8.56
CA LEU A 24 -7.06 -1.09 -9.89
C LEU A 24 -7.59 -0.09 -10.94
N TYR A 25 -8.65 0.63 -10.60
CA TYR A 25 -9.16 1.70 -11.47
C TYR A 25 -8.09 2.74 -11.75
N TYR A 26 -7.42 3.24 -10.72
CA TYR A 26 -6.36 4.23 -10.87
C TYR A 26 -5.19 3.70 -11.71
N THR A 27 -4.69 2.50 -11.45
CA THR A 27 -3.56 1.93 -12.18
C THR A 27 -3.88 1.69 -13.66
N ILE A 28 -5.10 1.22 -13.97
CA ILE A 28 -5.54 1.01 -15.36
C ILE A 28 -5.77 2.34 -16.09
N PHE A 29 -6.45 3.31 -15.44
CA PHE A 29 -6.79 4.58 -16.06
C PHE A 29 -5.66 5.61 -16.08
N ALA A 30 -4.82 5.67 -15.03
CA ALA A 30 -3.70 6.61 -14.99
C ALA A 30 -2.70 6.35 -16.13
N GLU A 31 -2.52 5.10 -16.50
CA GLU A 31 -1.69 4.75 -17.66
C GLU A 31 -2.34 5.12 -19.00
N SER A 32 -3.68 5.02 -19.10
CA SER A 32 -4.40 5.44 -20.30
C SER A 32 -4.36 6.96 -20.52
N LEU A 33 -4.19 7.76 -19.47
CA LEU A 33 -4.24 9.23 -19.52
C LEU A 33 -2.89 9.93 -19.65
N GLY A 34 -1.76 9.28 -19.39
CA GLY A 34 -0.50 10.03 -19.37
C GLY A 34 0.81 9.29 -19.59
N ARG A 35 0.82 7.98 -19.53
CA ARG A 35 2.04 7.17 -19.73
C ARG A 35 2.21 6.64 -21.17
N ARG A 36 1.26 6.87 -22.07
CA ARG A 36 1.34 6.45 -23.46
C ARG A 36 2.36 7.27 -24.24
N GLY A 37 3.62 6.89 -24.10
CA GLY A 37 4.62 7.06 -25.13
C GLY A 37 4.81 5.79 -25.97
N ALA A 38 3.81 4.89 -25.99
CA ALA A 38 3.84 3.68 -26.81
C ALA A 38 2.80 3.83 -27.93
N GLY A 39 3.27 4.14 -29.15
CA GLY A 39 2.46 4.08 -30.35
C GLY A 39 1.86 2.70 -30.56
N ASP A 40 0.77 2.63 -31.32
CA ASP A 40 0.12 1.39 -31.75
C ASP A 40 1.17 0.38 -32.26
N GLY A 41 1.27 -0.76 -31.55
CA GLY A 41 2.24 -1.82 -31.88
C GLY A 41 3.29 -2.10 -30.81
N ALA A 42 3.22 -1.49 -29.61
CA ALA A 42 4.19 -1.76 -28.57
C ALA A 42 4.10 -3.20 -28.06
N GLU A 43 5.20 -3.94 -28.26
CA GLU A 43 5.43 -5.23 -27.63
C GLU A 43 5.27 -5.12 -26.09
N ALA A 44 4.89 -6.22 -25.45
CA ALA A 44 4.81 -6.28 -23.98
C ALA A 44 6.13 -5.81 -23.37
N ARG A 45 6.09 -4.70 -22.66
CA ARG A 45 7.29 -4.13 -22.02
C ARG A 45 7.43 -4.69 -20.63
N TYR A 46 8.62 -5.14 -20.30
CA TYR A 46 8.98 -5.56 -18.95
C TYR A 46 10.34 -4.98 -18.57
N ASN A 47 10.46 -4.53 -17.34
CA ASN A 47 11.72 -4.10 -16.73
C ASN A 47 12.02 -5.01 -15.55
N LEU A 48 13.03 -5.86 -15.70
CA LEU A 48 13.47 -6.78 -14.65
C LEU A 48 14.76 -6.30 -13.96
N VAL A 49 15.26 -5.12 -14.34
CA VAL A 49 16.48 -4.54 -13.76
C VAL A 49 16.08 -3.58 -12.66
N LEU A 50 16.47 -3.92 -11.43
CA LEU A 50 16.16 -3.11 -10.25
C LEU A 50 16.83 -1.73 -10.33
N PHE A 51 16.12 -0.69 -9.91
CA PHE A 51 16.48 0.73 -9.96
C PHE A 51 16.59 1.33 -11.36
N ASN A 52 16.29 0.61 -12.42
CA ASN A 52 16.40 1.11 -13.78
C ASN A 52 15.41 2.25 -14.07
N GLU A 53 14.13 2.07 -13.72
CA GLU A 53 13.10 3.10 -13.88
C GLU A 53 13.33 4.29 -12.94
N ILE A 54 13.67 4.05 -11.68
CA ILE A 54 13.96 5.10 -10.71
C ILE A 54 15.13 5.96 -11.19
N LEU A 55 16.21 5.33 -11.66
CA LEU A 55 17.39 6.04 -12.21
C LEU A 55 17.03 6.77 -13.51
N ARG A 56 16.25 6.15 -14.39
CA ARG A 56 15.78 6.78 -15.62
C ARG A 56 15.02 8.08 -15.32
N PHE A 57 14.05 8.05 -14.41
CA PHE A 57 13.31 9.24 -14.01
C PHE A 57 14.20 10.27 -13.34
N TRP A 58 15.18 9.86 -12.55
CA TRP A 58 16.13 10.76 -11.89
C TRP A 58 17.06 11.45 -12.88
N VAL A 59 17.66 10.69 -13.82
CA VAL A 59 18.59 11.21 -14.83
C VAL A 59 17.87 12.14 -15.83
N TYR A 60 16.69 11.75 -16.26
CA TYR A 60 15.91 12.53 -17.24
C TYR A 60 14.90 13.50 -16.59
N ARG A 61 15.02 13.80 -15.30
CA ARG A 61 14.11 14.69 -14.57
C ARG A 61 13.93 16.07 -15.22
N ASP A 62 14.99 16.59 -15.87
CA ASP A 62 14.95 17.89 -16.53
C ASP A 62 14.13 17.87 -17.83
N LYS A 63 14.01 16.69 -18.47
CA LYS A 63 13.21 16.48 -19.69
C LYS A 63 11.80 15.99 -19.38
N LEU A 64 11.66 15.06 -18.44
CA LEU A 64 10.38 14.45 -18.04
C LEU A 64 9.60 15.30 -17.02
N GLY A 65 10.31 16.23 -16.36
CA GLY A 65 9.79 17.05 -15.29
C GLY A 65 9.85 16.35 -13.90
N MET A 66 10.22 17.10 -12.88
CA MET A 66 10.25 16.62 -11.49
C MET A 66 8.91 16.03 -11.03
N ARG A 67 7.80 16.56 -11.58
CA ARG A 67 6.46 16.06 -11.29
C ARG A 67 6.28 14.60 -11.71
N ALA A 68 6.79 14.19 -12.86
CA ALA A 68 6.69 12.80 -13.33
C ALA A 68 7.49 11.86 -12.41
N PHE A 69 8.69 12.24 -11.99
CA PHE A 69 9.49 11.49 -11.01
C PHE A 69 8.74 11.31 -9.69
N VAL A 70 8.23 12.41 -9.12
CA VAL A 70 7.50 12.36 -7.84
C VAL A 70 6.24 11.49 -7.94
N LEU A 71 5.46 11.64 -9.01
CA LEU A 71 4.25 10.84 -9.21
C LEU A 71 4.55 9.35 -9.37
N ASN A 72 5.64 8.99 -10.03
CA ASN A 72 6.03 7.59 -10.18
C ASN A 72 6.55 7.02 -8.84
N VAL A 73 7.56 7.64 -8.23
CA VAL A 73 8.21 7.10 -7.04
C VAL A 73 7.34 7.26 -5.79
N VAL A 74 6.89 8.48 -5.49
CA VAL A 74 6.09 8.75 -4.29
C VAL A 74 4.66 8.25 -4.46
N GLY A 75 4.12 8.33 -5.67
CA GLY A 75 2.77 7.86 -5.99
C GLY A 75 2.61 6.36 -5.70
N ASN A 76 3.54 5.51 -6.15
CA ASN A 76 3.52 4.07 -5.90
C ASN A 76 3.61 3.77 -4.39
N ILE A 77 4.52 4.43 -3.67
CA ILE A 77 4.63 4.27 -2.21
C ILE A 77 3.31 4.65 -1.52
N VAL A 78 2.79 5.85 -1.80
CA VAL A 78 1.59 6.38 -1.14
C VAL A 78 0.35 5.55 -1.48
N ALA A 79 0.23 5.09 -2.72
CA ALA A 79 -0.87 4.25 -3.16
C ALA A 79 -0.98 2.96 -2.34
N PHE A 80 0.12 2.40 -1.86
CA PHE A 80 0.14 1.13 -1.12
C PHE A 80 0.14 1.27 0.42
N ILE A 81 0.26 2.48 0.97
CA ILE A 81 0.13 2.73 2.42
C ILE A 81 -1.20 2.17 2.98
N PRO A 82 -2.39 2.36 2.34
CA PRO A 82 -3.64 1.84 2.86
C PRO A 82 -3.66 0.31 2.97
N SER A 83 -3.01 -0.43 2.07
CA SER A 83 -2.84 -1.89 2.19
C SER A 83 -2.16 -2.26 3.49
N GLY A 84 -1.00 -1.66 3.76
CA GLY A 84 -0.22 -1.92 4.96
C GLY A 84 -0.96 -1.52 6.24
N PHE A 85 -1.79 -0.51 6.17
CA PHE A 85 -2.58 -0.02 7.29
C PHE A 85 -3.80 -0.91 7.61
N LEU A 86 -4.54 -1.38 6.60
CA LEU A 86 -5.79 -2.13 6.77
C LEU A 86 -5.57 -3.62 6.99
N LEU A 87 -4.61 -4.24 6.31
CA LEU A 87 -4.36 -5.68 6.35
C LEU A 87 -4.13 -6.25 7.77
N PRO A 88 -3.40 -5.59 8.70
CA PRO A 88 -3.25 -6.09 10.08
C PRO A 88 -4.54 -6.15 10.89
N ALA A 89 -5.56 -5.36 10.52
CA ALA A 89 -6.89 -5.42 11.14
C ALA A 89 -7.71 -6.61 10.62
N ILE A 90 -7.49 -6.98 9.36
CA ILE A 90 -8.22 -8.03 8.64
C ILE A 90 -7.62 -9.41 8.95
N SER A 91 -6.29 -9.56 8.85
CA SER A 91 -5.59 -10.85 8.95
C SER A 91 -4.56 -10.87 10.08
N ARG A 92 -4.57 -11.99 10.83
CA ARG A 92 -3.56 -12.21 11.88
C ARG A 92 -2.15 -12.41 11.32
N ARG A 93 -2.02 -12.98 10.11
CA ARG A 93 -0.74 -13.17 9.43
C ARG A 93 -0.08 -11.83 9.12
N CYS A 94 -0.87 -10.83 8.70
CA CYS A 94 -0.40 -9.48 8.39
C CYS A 94 -0.05 -8.62 9.63
N ARG A 95 -0.17 -9.15 10.85
CA ARG A 95 0.33 -8.51 12.07
C ARG A 95 1.83 -8.69 12.30
N ARG A 96 2.49 -9.52 11.51
CA ARG A 96 3.94 -9.75 11.51
C ARG A 96 4.53 -9.21 10.21
N LEU A 97 5.73 -8.63 10.30
CA LEU A 97 6.39 -8.00 9.14
C LEU A 97 6.53 -8.94 7.93
N PRO A 98 7.03 -10.17 8.06
CA PRO A 98 7.16 -11.04 6.89
C PRO A 98 5.81 -11.39 6.26
N GLY A 99 4.76 -11.55 7.06
CA GLY A 99 3.42 -11.86 6.55
C GLY A 99 2.80 -10.71 5.75
N ILE A 100 3.01 -9.45 6.19
CA ILE A 100 2.46 -8.30 5.47
C ILE A 100 3.28 -7.99 4.20
N VAL A 101 4.59 -8.17 4.25
CA VAL A 101 5.47 -8.02 3.08
C VAL A 101 5.08 -9.03 2.01
N LEU A 102 4.89 -10.31 2.37
CA LEU A 102 4.48 -11.33 1.42
C LEU A 102 3.13 -11.02 0.76
N VAL A 103 2.13 -10.60 1.55
CA VAL A 103 0.81 -10.23 1.00
C VAL A 103 0.91 -8.98 0.15
N GLY A 104 1.68 -7.97 0.57
CA GLY A 104 1.90 -6.75 -0.19
C GLY A 104 2.57 -7.01 -1.54
N LEU A 105 3.64 -7.79 -1.55
CA LEU A 105 4.32 -8.24 -2.78
C LEU A 105 3.35 -9.01 -3.70
N SER A 106 2.52 -9.89 -3.14
CA SER A 106 1.55 -10.64 -3.95
C SER A 106 0.52 -9.72 -4.60
N ILE A 107 0.01 -8.74 -3.89
CA ILE A 107 -0.95 -7.76 -4.44
C ILE A 107 -0.27 -6.92 -5.53
N SER A 108 0.93 -6.40 -5.27
CA SER A 108 1.70 -5.63 -6.24
C SER A 108 1.99 -6.44 -7.50
N PHE A 109 2.49 -7.67 -7.34
CA PHE A 109 2.76 -8.58 -8.45
C PHE A 109 1.51 -8.86 -9.31
N LEU A 110 0.35 -9.08 -8.68
CA LEU A 110 -0.90 -9.30 -9.41
C LEU A 110 -1.33 -8.05 -10.21
N ILE A 111 -1.09 -6.85 -9.67
CA ILE A 111 -1.37 -5.60 -10.39
C ILE A 111 -0.45 -5.48 -11.61
N GLU A 112 0.85 -5.67 -11.44
CA GLU A 112 1.82 -5.64 -12.54
C GLU A 112 1.50 -6.68 -13.64
N CYS A 113 1.15 -7.90 -13.24
CA CYS A 113 0.70 -8.91 -14.19
C CYS A 113 -0.58 -8.51 -14.93
N THR A 114 -1.52 -7.85 -14.22
CA THR A 114 -2.76 -7.36 -14.83
C THR A 114 -2.44 -6.27 -15.86
N GLN A 115 -1.57 -5.32 -15.54
CA GLN A 115 -1.15 -4.27 -16.47
C GLN A 115 -0.47 -4.84 -17.72
N LEU A 116 0.38 -5.86 -17.54
CA LEU A 116 1.04 -6.56 -18.66
C LEU A 116 0.03 -7.29 -19.56
N VAL A 117 -0.90 -8.06 -18.99
CA VAL A 117 -1.91 -8.84 -19.73
C VAL A 117 -2.86 -7.92 -20.51
N PHE A 118 -3.32 -6.83 -19.89
CA PHE A 118 -4.22 -5.88 -20.53
C PHE A 118 -3.47 -4.86 -21.41
N ARG A 119 -2.13 -4.95 -21.51
CA ARG A 119 -1.28 -4.03 -22.28
C ARG A 119 -1.50 -2.55 -21.93
N VAL A 120 -1.88 -2.27 -20.71
CA VAL A 120 -2.10 -0.91 -20.20
C VAL A 120 -0.86 -0.32 -19.52
N GLY A 121 0.20 -1.12 -19.33
CA GLY A 121 1.47 -0.71 -18.73
C GLY A 121 2.59 -1.70 -19.00
N SER A 122 3.71 -1.51 -18.30
CA SER A 122 4.87 -2.39 -18.32
C SER A 122 4.99 -3.08 -16.97
N PHE A 123 5.38 -4.36 -16.96
CA PHE A 123 5.77 -5.04 -15.73
C PHE A 123 7.09 -4.45 -15.22
N ASP A 124 7.10 -3.90 -14.00
CA ASP A 124 8.27 -3.23 -13.44
C ASP A 124 8.61 -3.72 -12.03
N VAL A 125 9.85 -4.19 -11.84
CA VAL A 125 10.33 -4.61 -10.50
C VAL A 125 10.57 -3.44 -9.55
N ASP A 126 10.81 -2.23 -10.06
CA ASP A 126 10.93 -1.04 -9.23
C ASP A 126 9.57 -0.68 -8.60
N ASP A 127 8.47 -0.85 -9.34
CA ASP A 127 7.13 -0.65 -8.81
C ASP A 127 6.80 -1.69 -7.73
N LEU A 128 7.22 -2.96 -7.91
CA LEU A 128 7.10 -3.97 -6.84
C LEU A 128 7.83 -3.55 -5.56
N LEU A 129 9.02 -2.98 -5.69
CA LEU A 129 9.80 -2.48 -4.56
C LEU A 129 9.12 -1.29 -3.88
N LEU A 130 8.72 -0.27 -4.65
CA LEU A 130 8.10 0.96 -4.15
C LEU A 130 6.75 0.67 -3.46
N ASN A 131 5.94 -0.18 -4.06
CA ASN A 131 4.67 -0.64 -3.52
C ASN A 131 4.87 -1.39 -2.20
N THR A 132 5.90 -2.25 -2.11
CA THR A 132 6.25 -2.96 -0.88
C THR A 132 6.71 -2.01 0.22
N ILE A 133 7.49 -0.98 -0.11
CA ILE A 133 7.87 0.08 0.84
C ILE A 133 6.61 0.78 1.38
N GLY A 134 5.65 1.10 0.51
CA GLY A 134 4.36 1.67 0.90
C GLY A 134 3.59 0.79 1.90
N VAL A 135 3.52 -0.52 1.64
CA VAL A 135 2.91 -1.50 2.56
C VAL A 135 3.62 -1.52 3.91
N ILE A 136 4.95 -1.51 3.93
CA ILE A 136 5.75 -1.48 5.17
C ILE A 136 5.48 -0.20 5.97
N LEU A 137 5.45 0.95 5.31
CA LEU A 137 5.12 2.23 5.95
C LEU A 137 3.71 2.21 6.57
N GLY A 138 2.70 1.73 5.83
CA GLY A 138 1.34 1.57 6.31
C GLY A 138 1.25 0.64 7.53
N PHE A 139 2.00 -0.46 7.54
CA PHE A 139 2.10 -1.37 8.66
C PHE A 139 2.67 -0.68 9.91
N PHE A 140 3.74 0.09 9.78
CA PHE A 140 4.32 0.82 10.91
C PHE A 140 3.40 1.91 11.44
N ILE A 141 2.68 2.63 10.57
CA ILE A 141 1.66 3.60 10.96
C ILE A 141 0.56 2.91 11.78
N ASN A 142 0.01 1.78 11.30
CA ASN A 142 -0.99 1.01 12.04
C ASN A 142 -0.45 0.57 13.40
N ARG A 143 0.77 0.01 13.45
CA ARG A 143 1.41 -0.46 14.68
C ARG A 143 1.61 0.68 15.69
N PHE A 144 2.04 1.85 15.23
CA PHE A 144 2.23 3.05 16.05
C PHE A 144 0.90 3.51 16.65
N LEU A 145 -0.14 3.68 15.81
CA LEU A 145 -1.46 4.12 16.26
C LEU A 145 -2.11 3.15 17.24
N ARG A 146 -1.97 1.83 17.02
CA ARG A 146 -2.47 0.82 17.97
C ARG A 146 -1.77 0.91 19.31
N ARG A 147 -0.44 1.07 19.34
CA ARG A 147 0.33 1.24 20.58
C ARG A 147 -0.08 2.51 21.32
N TRP A 148 -0.24 3.62 20.59
CA TRP A 148 -0.64 4.89 21.15
C TRP A 148 -2.05 4.85 21.75
N ARG A 149 -3.03 4.24 21.06
CA ARG A 149 -4.39 4.04 21.57
C ARG A 149 -4.39 3.19 22.83
N TRP A 150 -3.62 2.10 22.85
CA TRP A 150 -3.49 1.23 24.00
C TRP A 150 -2.92 1.99 25.22
N LYS A 151 -1.82 2.74 25.06
CA LYS A 151 -1.25 3.56 26.12
C LYS A 151 -2.26 4.56 26.70
N ARG A 152 -3.03 5.24 25.82
CA ARG A 152 -4.09 6.15 26.25
C ARG A 152 -5.21 5.48 27.03
N GLN A 153 -5.61 4.28 26.65
CA GLN A 153 -6.62 3.51 27.37
C GLN A 153 -6.12 3.11 28.77
N MET A 154 -4.90 2.60 28.88
CA MET A 154 -4.30 2.25 30.17
C MET A 154 -4.17 3.45 31.10
N ALA A 155 -3.73 4.61 30.58
CA ALA A 155 -3.65 5.83 31.38
C ALA A 155 -5.02 6.32 31.89
N LYS A 156 -6.09 6.18 31.08
CA LYS A 156 -7.46 6.49 31.50
C LYS A 156 -7.94 5.55 32.61
N GLU A 157 -7.63 4.25 32.51
CA GLU A 157 -8.05 3.27 33.49
C GLU A 157 -7.31 3.48 34.82
N GLN A 158 -6.02 3.74 34.80
CA GLN A 158 -5.25 4.10 36.00
C GLN A 158 -5.81 5.33 36.72
N ARG A 159 -6.20 6.37 35.96
CA ARG A 159 -6.84 7.56 36.54
C ARG A 159 -8.17 7.23 37.23
N LYS A 160 -9.00 6.37 36.64
CA LYS A 160 -10.26 5.96 37.23
C LYS A 160 -10.07 5.16 38.54
N ILE A 161 -9.06 4.29 38.58
CA ILE A 161 -8.73 3.51 39.81
C ILE A 161 -8.28 4.49 40.88
N LYS A 162 -7.38 5.43 40.58
CA LYS A 162 -6.88 6.40 41.56
C LYS A 162 -7.99 7.30 42.14
N ILE A 163 -8.97 7.71 41.31
CA ILE A 163 -10.13 8.49 41.82
C ILE A 163 -10.97 7.64 42.77
N ARG A 164 -11.26 6.38 42.45
CA ARG A 164 -12.02 5.50 43.33
C ARG A 164 -11.36 5.25 44.69
N GLU A 165 -10.03 5.17 44.73
CA GLU A 165 -9.26 5.02 45.97
C GLU A 165 -9.29 6.26 46.89
N ILE A 166 -9.57 7.45 46.33
CA ILE A 166 -9.68 8.71 47.09
C ILE A 166 -11.10 8.89 47.63
N ASP A 167 -12.11 8.31 46.96
CA ASP A 167 -13.52 8.42 47.34
C ASP A 167 -13.95 7.36 48.38
N THR A 168 -13.05 6.47 48.79
CA THR A 168 -13.25 5.44 49.88
C THR A 168 -12.50 5.81 51.12
#